data_26b92e67445e4a855012e16a5aa26693
#
_entry.id   26b92e67445e4a855012e16a5aa26693
#
_cell.length_a   1.000
_cell.length_b   1.000
_cell.length_c   1.000
_cell.angle_alpha   90.00
_cell.angle_beta   90.00
_cell.angle_gamma   90.00
#
_symmetry.space_group_name_H-M   'P 1'
#
loop_
_entity.id
_entity.type
_entity.pdbx_description
1 polymer ?
#
loop_
_entity_poly.entity_id
_entity_poly.type
_entity_poly.pdbx_seq_one_letter_code
_entity_poly.pdbx_strand_id
1 'polypeptide(L)'
;MKRIQSAGAVLALVIFLASCGSSQSGTASTDSQPKTTGTNSPQFDAFCTASKNLDAAMTGPHGENPAAITDPTEMKTSWASITKLSRALVAETPTELQADAATMMNSIIAMDDIFKANDYNLLVMAKKPEVRIELDDISNDVVIQQASARFNTFLTANCGA
;
A
#
# COMPACT_ATOMS: atom_id res chain seq x y z
N MET A 1 18.93 -5.38 42.44
CA MET A 1 18.47 -4.18 41.69
C MET A 1 18.74 -4.43 40.20
N LYS A 2 17.75 -4.89 39.47
CA LYS A 2 17.84 -5.17 38.03
C LYS A 2 17.24 -3.97 37.28
N ARG A 3 18.07 -3.24 36.50
CA ARG A 3 17.63 -2.15 35.66
C ARG A 3 16.96 -2.75 34.42
N ILE A 4 15.65 -2.50 34.26
CA ILE A 4 14.89 -2.81 33.07
C ILE A 4 15.14 -1.66 32.12
N GLN A 5 15.91 -1.92 31.05
CA GLN A 5 16.04 -1.01 29.93
C GLN A 5 14.80 -1.16 29.05
N SER A 6 13.93 -0.15 29.08
CA SER A 6 12.82 -0.02 28.15
C SER A 6 13.38 0.37 26.79
N ALA A 7 13.50 -0.59 25.88
CA ALA A 7 13.73 -0.33 24.47
C ALA A 7 12.42 0.20 23.90
N GLY A 8 12.37 1.49 23.60
CA GLY A 8 11.27 2.12 22.86
C GLY A 8 11.28 1.59 21.43
N ALA A 9 10.36 0.69 21.12
CA ALA A 9 10.08 0.29 19.76
C ALA A 9 9.33 1.45 19.08
N VAL A 10 10.03 2.19 18.25
CA VAL A 10 9.45 3.15 17.31
C VAL A 10 8.68 2.32 16.28
N LEU A 11 7.37 2.42 16.32
CA LEU A 11 6.46 1.79 15.38
C LEU A 11 6.62 2.50 14.02
N ALA A 12 7.54 2.03 13.20
CA ALA A 12 7.59 2.40 11.80
C ALA A 12 6.55 1.55 11.09
N LEU A 13 5.36 2.11 10.87
CA LEU A 13 4.36 1.55 9.97
C LEU A 13 4.91 1.72 8.54
N VAL A 14 5.78 0.80 8.15
CA VAL A 14 6.33 0.78 6.80
C VAL A 14 5.32 0.07 5.93
N ILE A 15 4.41 0.84 5.35
CA ILE A 15 3.65 0.39 4.19
C ILE A 15 4.67 0.24 3.07
N PHE A 16 5.09 -1.00 2.80
CA PHE A 16 5.98 -1.33 1.70
C PHE A 16 5.25 -1.15 0.37
N LEU A 17 5.17 0.10 -0.09
CA LEU A 17 5.18 0.37 -1.52
C LEU A 17 6.64 0.66 -1.85
N ALA A 18 7.35 -0.36 -2.32
CA ALA A 18 8.72 -0.22 -2.77
C ALA A 18 8.76 0.61 -4.05
N SER A 19 8.73 1.94 -3.89
CA SER A 19 9.15 2.86 -4.92
C SER A 19 10.68 2.79 -5.00
N CYS A 20 11.21 2.00 -5.92
CA CYS A 20 12.62 2.04 -6.30
C CYS A 20 12.92 3.34 -7.05
N GLY A 21 13.19 4.39 -6.32
CA GLY A 21 13.82 5.62 -6.80
C GLY A 21 15.24 5.70 -6.30
N SER A 22 16.18 4.97 -6.90
CA SER A 22 17.61 5.08 -6.59
C SER A 22 18.25 6.16 -7.44
N SER A 23 18.43 7.36 -6.89
CA SER A 23 19.39 8.33 -7.40
C SER A 23 20.78 7.93 -6.90
N GLN A 24 21.53 7.22 -7.69
CA GLN A 24 22.97 7.00 -7.47
C GLN A 24 23.77 7.73 -8.55
N SER A 25 24.42 8.81 -8.15
CA SER A 25 25.48 9.45 -8.93
C SER A 25 26.70 8.54 -8.93
N GLY A 26 27.10 8.05 -10.08
CA GLY A 26 28.31 7.24 -10.24
C GLY A 26 28.66 7.05 -11.71
N THR A 27 29.64 7.81 -12.17
CA THR A 27 30.62 7.62 -13.26
C THR A 27 30.30 6.63 -14.39
N ALA A 28 30.43 7.17 -15.60
CA ALA A 28 30.29 6.55 -16.91
C ALA A 28 30.94 5.17 -17.04
N SER A 29 30.15 4.20 -17.49
CA SER A 29 30.60 3.08 -18.32
C SER A 29 29.56 2.87 -19.39
N THR A 30 30.00 3.01 -20.63
CA THR A 30 29.24 2.80 -21.86
C THR A 30 28.95 1.30 -21.99
N ASP A 31 27.77 0.88 -21.53
CA ASP A 31 27.23 -0.42 -21.90
C ASP A 31 25.77 -0.22 -22.29
N SER A 32 25.49 -0.50 -23.55
CA SER A 32 24.17 -0.27 -24.16
C SER A 32 23.19 -1.33 -23.67
N GLN A 33 22.67 -1.13 -22.47
CA GLN A 33 21.53 -1.89 -21.99
C GLN A 33 20.27 -1.35 -22.68
N PRO A 34 19.46 -2.17 -23.31
CA PRO A 34 18.22 -1.70 -23.93
C PRO A 34 17.32 -1.14 -22.82
N LYS A 35 17.10 0.18 -22.89
CA LYS A 35 16.14 0.89 -22.05
C LYS A 35 14.76 0.34 -22.43
N THR A 36 14.28 -0.65 -21.70
CA THR A 36 12.88 -1.05 -21.75
C THR A 36 12.06 0.12 -21.22
N THR A 37 11.71 1.03 -22.11
CA THR A 37 10.58 1.92 -21.92
C THR A 37 9.37 1.01 -21.84
N GLY A 38 8.89 0.76 -20.61
CA GLY A 38 7.65 0.02 -20.39
C GLY A 38 6.54 0.73 -21.12
N THR A 39 6.22 0.23 -22.33
CA THR A 39 5.10 0.72 -23.10
C THR A 39 3.87 0.08 -22.45
N ASN A 40 2.99 0.90 -21.89
CA ASN A 40 1.68 0.42 -21.43
C ASN A 40 1.07 -0.42 -22.56
N SER A 41 0.69 -1.64 -22.24
CA SER A 41 -0.07 -2.47 -23.19
C SER A 41 -1.49 -1.90 -23.24
N PRO A 42 -1.99 -1.43 -24.39
CA PRO A 42 -3.29 -0.73 -24.47
C PRO A 42 -4.46 -1.52 -23.88
N GLN A 43 -4.36 -2.83 -23.90
CA GLN A 43 -5.36 -3.75 -23.31
C GLN A 43 -5.47 -3.64 -21.78
N PHE A 44 -4.48 -3.03 -21.10
CA PHE A 44 -4.45 -2.87 -19.65
C PHE A 44 -4.56 -1.41 -19.18
N ASP A 45 -4.85 -0.47 -20.11
CA ASP A 45 -4.87 0.97 -19.78
C ASP A 45 -5.86 1.29 -18.63
N ALA A 46 -7.05 0.69 -18.63
CA ALA A 46 -8.05 0.89 -17.56
C ALA A 46 -7.52 0.38 -16.21
N PHE A 47 -6.94 -0.82 -16.19
CA PHE A 47 -6.32 -1.41 -15.00
C PHE A 47 -5.14 -0.58 -14.50
N CYS A 48 -4.24 -0.16 -15.39
CA CYS A 48 -3.09 0.67 -15.04
C CYS A 48 -3.51 2.03 -14.48
N THR A 49 -4.57 2.61 -15.05
CA THR A 49 -5.14 3.87 -14.55
C THR A 49 -5.77 3.69 -13.17
N ALA A 50 -6.55 2.64 -12.97
CA ALA A 50 -7.17 2.34 -11.68
C ALA A 50 -6.11 2.08 -10.59
N SER A 51 -5.02 1.38 -10.93
CA SER A 51 -3.90 1.14 -10.02
C SER A 51 -3.21 2.44 -9.61
N LYS A 52 -2.91 3.33 -10.56
CA LYS A 52 -2.31 4.66 -10.25
C LYS A 52 -3.22 5.51 -9.38
N ASN A 53 -4.53 5.48 -9.62
CA ASN A 53 -5.49 6.22 -8.81
C ASN A 53 -5.54 5.70 -7.36
N LEU A 54 -5.48 4.37 -7.17
CA LEU A 54 -5.43 3.77 -5.85
C LEU A 54 -4.11 4.13 -5.14
N ASP A 55 -2.98 4.01 -5.81
CA ASP A 55 -1.66 4.37 -5.27
C ASP A 55 -1.62 5.84 -4.83
N ALA A 56 -2.13 6.75 -5.66
CA ALA A 56 -2.26 8.16 -5.31
C ALA A 56 -3.15 8.40 -4.09
N ALA A 57 -4.22 7.62 -3.90
CA ALA A 57 -5.08 7.74 -2.73
C ALA A 57 -4.43 7.17 -1.46
N MET A 58 -3.61 6.13 -1.59
CA MET A 58 -2.88 5.52 -0.46
C MET A 58 -1.70 6.38 -0.01
N THR A 59 -0.99 7.00 -0.93
CA THR A 59 0.05 8.00 -0.64
C THR A 59 -0.52 9.33 -0.17
N GLY A 60 -1.65 9.74 -0.72
CA GLY A 60 -2.57 10.80 -0.36
C GLY A 60 -1.98 12.10 0.22
N PRO A 61 -2.80 12.92 0.85
CA PRO A 61 -2.36 14.16 1.49
C PRO A 61 -1.45 13.92 2.70
N HIS A 62 -1.28 12.66 3.13
CA HIS A 62 -0.46 12.30 4.29
C HIS A 62 1.03 12.52 4.04
N GLY A 63 1.50 12.39 2.78
CA GLY A 63 2.87 12.71 2.40
C GLY A 63 3.19 14.19 2.52
N GLU A 64 2.19 15.06 2.27
CA GLU A 64 2.31 16.51 2.31
C GLU A 64 1.89 17.10 3.66
N ASN A 65 0.95 16.45 4.35
CA ASN A 65 0.44 16.89 5.66
C ASN A 65 0.32 15.70 6.64
N PRO A 66 1.39 15.34 7.34
CA PRO A 66 1.37 14.24 8.32
C PRO A 66 0.35 14.45 9.46
N ALA A 67 -0.05 15.70 9.74
CA ALA A 67 -1.05 15.99 10.77
C ALA A 67 -2.45 15.49 10.37
N ALA A 68 -2.75 15.36 9.08
CA ALA A 68 -4.03 14.82 8.60
C ALA A 68 -4.25 13.36 9.04
N ILE A 69 -3.19 12.58 9.24
CA ILE A 69 -3.27 11.19 9.76
C ILE A 69 -3.88 11.14 11.17
N THR A 70 -3.76 12.20 11.96
CA THR A 70 -4.27 12.23 13.34
C THR A 70 -5.72 12.74 13.44
N ASP A 71 -6.28 13.28 12.35
CA ASP A 71 -7.68 13.71 12.29
C ASP A 71 -8.57 12.51 11.90
N PRO A 72 -9.48 12.05 12.79
CA PRO A 72 -10.36 10.93 12.49
C PRO A 72 -11.28 11.16 11.29
N THR A 73 -11.69 12.40 11.02
CA THR A 73 -12.58 12.73 9.91
C THR A 73 -11.84 12.62 8.57
N GLU A 74 -10.62 13.15 8.51
CA GLU A 74 -9.76 13.04 7.35
C GLU A 74 -9.39 11.57 7.09
N MET A 75 -9.05 10.82 8.14
CA MET A 75 -8.75 9.41 8.04
C MET A 75 -9.95 8.61 7.49
N LYS A 76 -11.16 8.85 8.01
CA LYS A 76 -12.39 8.21 7.51
C LYS A 76 -12.64 8.52 6.03
N THR A 77 -12.43 9.77 5.63
CA THR A 77 -12.60 10.20 4.23
C THR A 77 -11.59 9.51 3.31
N SER A 78 -10.33 9.44 3.73
CA SER A 78 -9.26 8.75 3.00
C SER A 78 -9.57 7.25 2.83
N TRP A 79 -9.97 6.57 3.90
CA TRP A 79 -10.32 5.14 3.84
C TRP A 79 -11.53 4.86 2.97
N ALA A 80 -12.55 5.73 2.99
CA ALA A 80 -13.70 5.62 2.07
C ALA A 80 -13.25 5.74 0.60
N SER A 81 -12.31 6.63 0.30
CA SER A 81 -11.73 6.78 -1.02
C SER A 81 -10.90 5.54 -1.43
N ILE A 82 -10.01 5.06 -0.56
CA ILE A 82 -9.21 3.86 -0.77
C ILE A 82 -10.10 2.66 -1.07
N THR A 83 -11.11 2.40 -0.24
CA THR A 83 -12.04 1.28 -0.42
C THR A 83 -12.80 1.38 -1.74
N LYS A 84 -13.25 2.58 -2.13
CA LYS A 84 -13.92 2.81 -3.42
C LYS A 84 -12.98 2.53 -4.60
N LEU A 85 -11.77 3.05 -4.57
CA LEU A 85 -10.80 2.88 -5.64
C LEU A 85 -10.28 1.43 -5.75
N SER A 86 -10.16 0.74 -4.62
CA SER A 86 -9.81 -0.69 -4.61
C SER A 86 -10.88 -1.53 -5.29
N ARG A 87 -12.16 -1.24 -5.08
CA ARG A 87 -13.26 -1.92 -5.80
C ARG A 87 -13.22 -1.63 -7.30
N ALA A 88 -12.94 -0.39 -7.68
CA ALA A 88 -12.78 -0.04 -9.08
C ALA A 88 -11.60 -0.78 -9.73
N LEU A 89 -10.48 -0.89 -9.00
CA LEU A 89 -9.32 -1.65 -9.46
C LEU A 89 -9.65 -3.13 -9.67
N VAL A 90 -10.36 -3.76 -8.72
CA VAL A 90 -10.80 -5.17 -8.86
C VAL A 90 -11.65 -5.38 -10.10
N ALA A 91 -12.53 -4.43 -10.44
CA ALA A 91 -13.38 -4.52 -11.63
C ALA A 91 -12.58 -4.47 -12.96
N GLU A 92 -11.46 -3.76 -12.97
CA GLU A 92 -10.59 -3.62 -14.14
C GLU A 92 -9.44 -4.65 -14.17
N THR A 93 -9.35 -5.51 -13.14
CA THR A 93 -8.24 -6.46 -12.99
C THR A 93 -8.33 -7.58 -14.03
N PRO A 94 -7.23 -7.87 -14.76
CA PRO A 94 -7.16 -9.02 -15.67
C PRO A 94 -7.48 -10.35 -14.98
N THR A 95 -8.07 -11.28 -15.73
CA THR A 95 -8.57 -12.55 -15.21
C THR A 95 -7.52 -13.34 -14.41
N GLU A 96 -6.26 -13.32 -14.87
CA GLU A 96 -5.15 -14.00 -14.22
C GLU A 96 -4.77 -13.45 -12.85
N LEU A 97 -5.17 -12.22 -12.54
CA LEU A 97 -4.92 -11.55 -11.26
C LEU A 97 -6.17 -11.40 -10.38
N GLN A 98 -7.33 -11.87 -10.83
CA GLN A 98 -8.59 -11.68 -10.10
C GLN A 98 -8.55 -12.24 -8.66
N ALA A 99 -7.93 -13.40 -8.48
CA ALA A 99 -7.78 -14.00 -7.15
C ALA A 99 -6.89 -13.17 -6.23
N ASP A 100 -5.79 -12.61 -6.78
CA ASP A 100 -4.87 -11.76 -6.04
C ASP A 100 -5.53 -10.42 -5.69
N ALA A 101 -6.23 -9.82 -6.64
CA ALA A 101 -6.99 -8.59 -6.41
C ALA A 101 -8.07 -8.78 -5.33
N ALA A 102 -8.80 -9.90 -5.34
CA ALA A 102 -9.77 -10.23 -4.32
C ALA A 102 -9.13 -10.39 -2.93
N THR A 103 -7.96 -11.05 -2.86
CA THR A 103 -7.19 -11.20 -1.61
C THR A 103 -6.78 -9.83 -1.06
N MET A 104 -6.21 -8.97 -1.90
CA MET A 104 -5.81 -7.62 -1.51
C MET A 104 -7.03 -6.74 -1.11
N MET A 105 -8.15 -6.85 -1.83
CA MET A 105 -9.37 -6.13 -1.47
C MET A 105 -9.91 -6.55 -0.11
N ASN A 106 -9.91 -7.85 0.19
CA ASN A 106 -10.35 -8.38 1.47
C ASN A 106 -9.47 -7.86 2.62
N SER A 107 -8.15 -7.73 2.41
CA SER A 107 -7.26 -7.15 3.42
C SER A 107 -7.54 -5.67 3.67
N ILE A 108 -7.84 -4.90 2.61
CA ILE A 108 -8.25 -3.49 2.74
C ILE A 108 -9.55 -3.36 3.51
N ILE A 109 -10.53 -4.22 3.25
CA ILE A 109 -11.81 -4.25 3.99
C ILE A 109 -11.57 -4.59 5.46
N ALA A 110 -10.74 -5.60 5.75
CA ALA A 110 -10.42 -5.99 7.12
C ALA A 110 -9.74 -4.84 7.90
N MET A 111 -8.81 -4.13 7.26
CA MET A 111 -8.19 -2.95 7.85
C MET A 111 -9.22 -1.82 8.07
N ASP A 112 -10.11 -1.55 7.11
CA ASP A 112 -11.15 -0.54 7.25
C ASP A 112 -12.10 -0.85 8.40
N ASP A 113 -12.46 -2.12 8.61
CA ASP A 113 -13.30 -2.55 9.72
C ASP A 113 -12.61 -2.33 11.08
N ILE A 114 -11.29 -2.55 11.18
CA ILE A 114 -10.51 -2.24 12.38
C ILE A 114 -10.49 -0.72 12.64
N PHE A 115 -10.24 0.09 11.60
CA PHE A 115 -10.26 1.55 11.72
C PHE A 115 -11.64 2.06 12.14
N LYS A 116 -12.69 1.54 11.53
CA LYS A 116 -14.08 1.89 11.82
C LYS A 116 -14.49 1.53 13.25
N ALA A 117 -14.09 0.35 13.75
CA ALA A 117 -14.32 -0.07 15.13
C ALA A 117 -13.61 0.83 16.16
N ASN A 118 -12.67 1.65 15.72
CA ASN A 118 -11.91 2.60 16.53
C ASN A 118 -12.15 4.06 16.11
N ASP A 119 -13.30 4.35 15.46
CA ASP A 119 -13.69 5.69 15.00
C ASP A 119 -12.60 6.38 14.15
N TYR A 120 -11.78 5.61 13.44
CA TYR A 120 -10.64 6.08 12.64
C TYR A 120 -9.60 6.91 13.45
N ASN A 121 -9.57 6.75 14.78
CA ASN A 121 -8.69 7.51 15.65
C ASN A 121 -7.36 6.77 15.89
N LEU A 122 -6.35 7.07 15.07
CA LEU A 122 -5.04 6.44 15.14
C LEU A 122 -4.35 6.61 16.50
N LEU A 123 -4.55 7.75 17.19
CA LEU A 123 -3.95 7.99 18.51
C LEU A 123 -4.56 7.06 19.58
N VAL A 124 -5.84 6.72 19.45
CA VAL A 124 -6.50 5.74 20.31
C VAL A 124 -6.04 4.33 19.94
N MET A 125 -6.02 3.98 18.66
CA MET A 125 -5.59 2.68 18.15
C MET A 125 -4.14 2.35 18.57
N ALA A 126 -3.24 3.32 18.48
CA ALA A 126 -1.84 3.14 18.87
C ALA A 126 -1.64 2.75 20.34
N LYS A 127 -2.62 3.04 21.21
CA LYS A 127 -2.60 2.69 22.63
C LYS A 127 -3.19 1.30 22.91
N LYS A 128 -3.79 0.65 21.93
CA LYS A 128 -4.45 -0.65 22.03
C LYS A 128 -3.54 -1.74 21.47
N PRO A 129 -2.90 -2.57 22.33
CA PRO A 129 -2.01 -3.63 21.83
C PRO A 129 -2.72 -4.63 20.91
N GLU A 130 -3.98 -4.96 21.19
CA GLU A 130 -4.80 -5.87 20.41
C GLU A 130 -5.01 -5.37 18.98
N VAL A 131 -5.28 -4.09 18.80
CA VAL A 131 -5.46 -3.47 17.47
C VAL A 131 -4.16 -3.52 16.65
N ARG A 132 -3.01 -3.32 17.32
CA ARG A 132 -1.71 -3.42 16.65
C ARG A 132 -1.43 -4.85 16.20
N ILE A 133 -1.77 -5.84 17.01
CA ILE A 133 -1.61 -7.26 16.66
C ILE A 133 -2.49 -7.58 15.43
N GLU A 134 -3.76 -7.19 15.43
CA GLU A 134 -4.67 -7.42 14.29
C GLU A 134 -4.15 -6.80 13.00
N LEU A 135 -3.63 -5.56 13.05
CA LEU A 135 -3.05 -4.90 11.88
C LEU A 135 -1.73 -5.56 11.44
N ASP A 136 -0.90 -5.99 12.40
CA ASP A 136 0.34 -6.72 12.12
C ASP A 136 0.05 -8.07 11.48
N ASP A 137 -0.97 -8.80 11.93
CA ASP A 137 -1.39 -10.09 11.36
C ASP A 137 -1.81 -9.92 9.89
N ILE A 138 -2.61 -8.89 9.57
CA ILE A 138 -2.98 -8.59 8.18
C ILE A 138 -1.73 -8.23 7.35
N SER A 139 -0.86 -7.37 7.87
CA SER A 139 0.31 -6.88 7.13
C SER A 139 1.37 -7.97 6.89
N ASN A 140 1.44 -8.96 7.78
CA ASN A 140 2.40 -10.07 7.71
C ASN A 140 1.79 -11.36 7.13
N ASP A 141 0.53 -11.32 6.69
CA ASP A 141 -0.10 -12.49 6.06
C ASP A 141 0.62 -12.84 4.76
N VAL A 142 1.17 -14.06 4.72
CA VAL A 142 1.97 -14.54 3.59
C VAL A 142 1.17 -14.63 2.29
N VAL A 143 -0.14 -14.87 2.37
CA VAL A 143 -1.02 -14.95 1.19
C VAL A 143 -1.22 -13.57 0.59
N ILE A 144 -1.42 -12.55 1.44
CA ILE A 144 -1.53 -11.15 1.02
C ILE A 144 -0.21 -10.67 0.41
N GLN A 145 0.94 -10.98 1.05
CA GLN A 145 2.25 -10.60 0.53
C GLN A 145 2.54 -11.24 -0.83
N GLN A 146 2.21 -12.52 -1.03
CA GLN A 146 2.36 -13.20 -2.31
C GLN A 146 1.43 -12.63 -3.39
N ALA A 147 0.18 -12.33 -3.05
CA ALA A 147 -0.76 -11.68 -3.95
C ALA A 147 -0.22 -10.30 -4.40
N SER A 148 0.24 -9.49 -3.46
CA SER A 148 0.86 -8.19 -3.72
C SER A 148 2.09 -8.30 -4.60
N ALA A 149 2.97 -9.28 -4.37
CA ALA A 149 4.16 -9.50 -5.18
C ALA A 149 3.83 -9.84 -6.63
N ARG A 150 2.85 -10.72 -6.87
CA ARG A 150 2.39 -11.07 -8.24
C ARG A 150 1.75 -9.86 -8.93
N PHE A 151 0.93 -9.11 -8.19
CA PHE A 151 0.30 -7.90 -8.68
C PHE A 151 1.33 -6.85 -9.11
N ASN A 152 2.34 -6.58 -8.27
CA ASN A 152 3.42 -5.64 -8.58
C ASN A 152 4.27 -6.09 -9.77
N THR A 153 4.54 -7.39 -9.90
CA THR A 153 5.24 -7.94 -11.05
C THR A 153 4.46 -7.66 -12.35
N PHE A 154 3.15 -7.83 -12.32
CA PHE A 154 2.30 -7.56 -13.47
C PHE A 154 2.26 -6.06 -13.81
N LEU A 155 2.13 -5.18 -12.79
CA LEU A 155 2.15 -3.73 -12.99
C LEU A 155 3.45 -3.26 -13.63
N THR A 156 4.58 -3.75 -13.14
CA THR A 156 5.90 -3.43 -13.70
C THR A 156 6.02 -3.86 -15.15
N ALA A 157 5.52 -5.04 -15.49
CA ALA A 157 5.61 -5.58 -16.84
C ALA A 157 4.67 -4.88 -17.84
N ASN A 158 3.51 -4.39 -17.42
CA ASN A 158 2.43 -3.98 -18.31
C ASN A 158 2.03 -2.49 -18.18
N CYS A 159 2.34 -1.83 -17.07
CA CYS A 159 1.91 -0.46 -16.80
C CYS A 159 3.05 0.56 -16.78
N GLY A 160 4.28 0.15 -17.01
CA GLY A 160 5.45 1.04 -16.98
C GLY A 160 5.71 1.65 -15.60
N ALA A 161 5.33 0.91 -14.53
CA ALA A 161 5.54 1.33 -13.15
C ALA A 161 6.95 1.02 -12.66
#